data_ea00ce79c9bd9d25f8755c78e026a90d
#
_entry.id   ea00ce79c9bd9d25f8755c78e026a90d
#
_cell.length_a   1.000
_cell.length_b   1.000
_cell.length_c   1.000
_cell.angle_alpha   90.00
_cell.angle_beta   90.00
_cell.angle_gamma   90.00
#
_symmetry.space_group_name_H-M   'P 1'
#
loop_
_entity.id
_entity.type
_entity.pdbx_description
1 polymer ?
#
loop_
_entity_poly.entity_id
_entity_poly.type
_entity_poly.pdbx_seq_one_letter_code
_entity_poly.pdbx_strand_id
1 'polypeptide(L)'
;MEETQIQDDDIAVYLEDQEYIANTYVLKCITVTMAIYTLVYLLNVLGIFIIEQSLMTSGYIASLIIYLGVYFISKKLSLSSEKTKYFILFSIILIFTISGVFLTYHVVLLPILTILYATLYSSKRIMSYVFILTSISTVITVYGGYFWGLCDANMTLLTSSSMKSYISPTGQFT
;
A
#
# COMPACT_ATOMS: atom_id res chain seq x y z
N MET A 1 30.07 28.84 -22.24
CA MET A 1 30.33 27.92 -21.15
C MET A 1 29.56 28.35 -19.86
N GLU A 2 29.50 29.63 -19.55
CA GLU A 2 28.79 30.19 -18.39
C GLU A 2 27.25 30.11 -18.55
N GLU A 3 26.69 30.40 -19.72
CA GLU A 3 25.23 30.29 -19.96
C GLU A 3 24.70 28.86 -19.86
N THR A 4 25.49 27.87 -20.28
CA THR A 4 25.10 26.44 -20.17
C THR A 4 25.08 25.99 -18.69
N GLN A 5 25.97 26.50 -17.88
CA GLN A 5 26.06 26.16 -16.45
C GLN A 5 24.88 26.76 -15.65
N ILE A 6 24.50 28.01 -15.97
CA ILE A 6 23.35 28.69 -15.35
C ILE A 6 22.04 27.93 -15.70
N GLN A 7 21.90 27.46 -16.93
CA GLN A 7 20.71 26.71 -17.35
C GLN A 7 20.63 25.34 -16.71
N ASP A 8 21.73 24.66 -16.46
CA ASP A 8 21.78 23.36 -15.79
C ASP A 8 21.45 23.49 -14.28
N ASP A 9 21.90 24.57 -13.63
CA ASP A 9 21.60 24.86 -12.23
C ASP A 9 20.11 25.18 -12.02
N ASP A 10 19.49 25.98 -12.91
CA ASP A 10 18.06 26.29 -12.86
C ASP A 10 17.20 25.05 -13.06
N ILE A 11 17.59 24.13 -13.95
CA ILE A 11 16.90 22.85 -14.17
C ILE A 11 17.02 21.96 -12.94
N ALA A 12 18.19 21.90 -12.30
CA ALA A 12 18.42 21.10 -11.11
C ALA A 12 17.52 21.57 -9.94
N VAL A 13 17.44 22.88 -9.70
CA VAL A 13 16.57 23.48 -8.67
C VAL A 13 15.10 23.17 -8.97
N TYR A 14 14.67 23.31 -10.21
CA TYR A 14 13.29 22.98 -10.61
C TYR A 14 12.94 21.52 -10.36
N LEU A 15 13.84 20.58 -10.65
CA LEU A 15 13.64 19.16 -10.41
C LEU A 15 13.56 18.82 -8.92
N GLU A 16 14.39 19.43 -8.08
CA GLU A 16 14.34 19.28 -6.63
C GLU A 16 13.01 19.77 -6.04
N ASP A 17 12.51 20.91 -6.52
CA ASP A 17 11.20 21.43 -6.10
C ASP A 17 10.05 20.49 -6.50
N GLN A 18 10.10 19.94 -7.70
CA GLN A 18 9.11 18.97 -8.18
C GLN A 18 9.11 17.68 -7.32
N GLU A 19 10.29 17.16 -6.97
CA GLU A 19 10.42 15.98 -6.10
C GLU A 19 9.93 16.26 -4.68
N TYR A 20 10.24 17.43 -4.13
CA TYR A 20 9.74 17.86 -2.83
C TYR A 20 8.20 17.91 -2.79
N ILE A 21 7.59 18.53 -3.80
CA ILE A 21 6.14 18.65 -3.92
C ILE A 21 5.50 17.27 -4.04
N ALA A 22 6.01 16.41 -4.92
CA ALA A 22 5.49 15.06 -5.13
C ALA A 22 5.60 14.21 -3.85
N ASN A 23 6.76 14.19 -3.21
CA ASN A 23 6.99 13.44 -1.96
C ASN A 23 6.07 13.92 -0.82
N THR A 24 5.89 15.26 -0.69
CA THR A 24 5.00 15.85 0.31
C THR A 24 3.55 15.47 0.04
N TYR A 25 3.12 15.50 -1.21
CA TYR A 25 1.76 15.13 -1.60
C TYR A 25 1.48 13.65 -1.32
N VAL A 26 2.41 12.77 -1.70
CA VAL A 26 2.26 11.32 -1.46
C VAL A 26 2.22 11.01 0.03
N LEU A 27 3.03 11.67 0.87
CA LEU A 27 2.97 11.50 2.33
C LEU A 27 1.62 11.95 2.91
N LYS A 28 1.04 13.04 2.40
CA LYS A 28 -0.32 13.44 2.80
C LYS A 28 -1.35 12.40 2.40
N CYS A 29 -1.24 11.83 1.20
CA CYS A 29 -2.13 10.76 0.73
C CYS A 29 -2.03 9.51 1.61
N ILE A 30 -0.82 9.11 2.04
CA ILE A 30 -0.65 8.00 3.00
C ILE A 30 -1.37 8.31 4.32
N THR A 31 -1.21 9.53 4.83
CA THR A 31 -1.85 9.95 6.08
C THR A 31 -3.38 9.87 5.98
N VAL A 32 -3.96 10.34 4.87
CA VAL A 32 -5.40 10.24 4.61
C VAL A 32 -5.83 8.77 4.50
N THR A 33 -5.06 7.94 3.79
CA THR A 33 -5.34 6.51 3.67
C THR A 33 -5.34 5.82 5.04
N MET A 34 -4.38 6.13 5.90
CA MET A 34 -4.34 5.60 7.26
C MET A 34 -5.48 6.10 8.14
N ALA A 35 -5.92 7.36 7.96
CA ALA A 35 -7.09 7.88 8.66
C ALA A 35 -8.37 7.14 8.24
N ILE A 36 -8.54 6.86 6.94
CA ILE A 36 -9.67 6.05 6.43
C ILE A 36 -9.58 4.63 6.98
N TYR A 37 -8.39 4.01 6.98
CA TYR A 37 -8.20 2.67 7.54
C TYR A 37 -8.55 2.62 9.03
N THR A 38 -8.16 3.65 9.80
CA THR A 38 -8.54 3.79 11.22
C THR A 38 -10.05 3.86 11.38
N LEU A 39 -10.75 4.64 10.53
CA LEU A 39 -12.20 4.72 10.54
C LEU A 39 -12.84 3.34 10.27
N VAL A 40 -12.38 2.63 9.25
CA VAL A 40 -12.88 1.29 8.92
C VAL A 40 -12.61 0.31 10.07
N TYR A 41 -11.45 0.39 10.71
CA TYR A 41 -11.15 -0.40 11.90
C TYR A 41 -12.12 -0.13 13.05
N LEU A 42 -12.43 1.14 13.32
CA LEU A 42 -13.43 1.51 14.34
C LEU A 42 -14.82 1.00 13.99
N LEU A 43 -15.24 1.06 12.74
CA LEU A 43 -16.53 0.51 12.28
C LEU A 43 -16.57 -1.02 12.47
N ASN A 44 -15.44 -1.72 12.31
CA ASN A 44 -15.35 -3.15 12.60
C ASN A 44 -15.48 -3.43 14.10
N VAL A 45 -14.80 -2.66 14.96
CA VAL A 45 -14.93 -2.77 16.43
C VAL A 45 -16.36 -2.53 16.90
N LEU A 46 -17.08 -1.60 16.25
CA LEU A 46 -18.49 -1.30 16.54
C LEU A 46 -19.47 -2.35 15.98
N GLY A 47 -18.98 -3.36 15.25
CA GLY A 47 -19.82 -4.39 14.63
C GLY A 47 -20.64 -3.93 13.44
N ILE A 48 -20.35 -2.72 12.88
CA ILE A 48 -21.02 -2.19 11.69
C ILE A 48 -20.40 -2.83 10.43
N PHE A 49 -19.09 -2.99 10.42
CA PHE A 49 -18.36 -3.68 9.36
C PHE A 49 -17.84 -5.02 9.90
N ILE A 50 -18.34 -6.13 9.38
CA ILE A 50 -18.14 -7.45 9.98
C ILE A 50 -16.99 -8.16 9.28
N ILE A 51 -15.80 -8.05 9.86
CA ILE A 51 -14.61 -8.85 9.54
C ILE A 51 -14.13 -9.49 10.84
N GLU A 52 -13.47 -10.64 10.74
CA GLU A 52 -12.86 -11.29 11.90
C GLU A 52 -11.91 -10.32 12.64
N GLN A 53 -12.21 -10.03 13.89
CA GLN A 53 -11.56 -8.99 14.68
C GLN A 53 -10.05 -9.21 14.83
N SER A 54 -9.60 -10.45 14.93
CA SER A 54 -8.18 -10.80 15.08
C SER A 54 -7.39 -10.43 13.82
N LEU A 55 -7.93 -10.74 12.64
CA LEU A 55 -7.31 -10.44 11.34
C LEU A 55 -7.30 -8.94 11.08
N MET A 56 -8.44 -8.28 11.31
CA MET A 56 -8.54 -6.83 11.14
C MET A 56 -7.56 -6.08 12.06
N THR A 57 -7.46 -6.48 13.32
CA THR A 57 -6.55 -5.88 14.28
C THR A 57 -5.09 -6.11 13.90
N SER A 58 -4.72 -7.33 13.50
CA SER A 58 -3.36 -7.66 13.09
C SER A 58 -2.92 -6.85 11.86
N GLY A 59 -3.76 -6.78 10.84
CA GLY A 59 -3.50 -6.00 9.63
C GLY A 59 -3.39 -4.50 9.91
N TYR A 60 -4.29 -3.96 10.76
CA TYR A 60 -4.28 -2.55 11.14
C TYR A 60 -3.02 -2.19 11.94
N ILE A 61 -2.67 -2.96 12.98
CA ILE A 61 -1.49 -2.68 13.83
C ILE A 61 -0.22 -2.75 13.00
N ALA A 62 -0.04 -3.79 12.17
CA ALA A 62 1.13 -3.92 11.32
C ALA A 62 1.27 -2.74 10.35
N SER A 63 0.18 -2.32 9.71
CA SER A 63 0.15 -1.16 8.82
C SER A 63 0.44 0.14 9.55
N LEU A 64 -0.08 0.32 10.77
CA LEU A 64 0.15 1.49 11.62
C LEU A 64 1.62 1.63 12.03
N ILE A 65 2.27 0.51 12.41
CA ILE A 65 3.71 0.50 12.76
C ILE A 65 4.55 0.99 11.57
N ILE A 66 4.27 0.49 10.36
CA ILE A 66 5.01 0.90 9.16
C ILE A 66 4.75 2.38 8.87
N TYR A 67 3.48 2.82 8.94
CA TYR A 67 3.13 4.23 8.73
C TYR A 67 3.89 5.16 9.69
N LEU A 68 3.91 4.83 10.98
CA LEU A 68 4.64 5.62 11.97
C LEU A 68 6.15 5.63 11.67
N GLY A 69 6.72 4.48 11.27
CA GLY A 69 8.10 4.38 10.83
C GLY A 69 8.40 5.33 9.66
N VAL A 70 7.55 5.30 8.63
CA VAL A 70 7.66 6.20 7.47
C VAL A 70 7.55 7.66 7.88
N TYR A 71 6.59 8.00 8.72
CA TYR A 71 6.36 9.36 9.19
C TYR A 71 7.59 9.91 9.95
N PHE A 72 8.18 9.13 10.86
CA PHE A 72 9.36 9.56 11.61
C PHE A 72 10.63 9.61 10.75
N ILE A 73 10.81 8.65 9.85
CA ILE A 73 11.97 8.60 8.96
C ILE A 73 11.89 9.74 7.93
N SER A 74 10.73 10.01 7.36
CA SER A 74 10.54 11.08 6.37
C SER A 74 10.81 12.48 6.94
N LYS A 75 10.62 12.69 8.25
CA LYS A 75 11.02 13.93 8.93
C LYS A 75 12.53 14.12 9.01
N LYS A 76 13.31 13.04 8.96
CA LYS A 76 14.78 13.08 9.01
C LYS A 76 15.43 13.08 7.63
N LEU A 77 14.72 12.60 6.61
CA LEU A 77 15.19 12.57 5.24
C LEU A 77 14.89 13.90 4.55
N SER A 78 15.78 14.33 3.66
CA SER A 78 15.46 15.42 2.74
C SER A 78 14.37 14.95 1.77
N LEU A 79 13.25 15.67 1.73
CA LEU A 79 12.14 15.38 0.81
C LEU A 79 12.49 15.69 -0.66
N SER A 80 13.55 16.46 -0.91
CA SER A 80 14.09 16.71 -2.26
C SER A 80 15.02 15.60 -2.73
N SER A 81 15.38 14.62 -1.88
CA SER A 81 16.32 13.58 -2.25
C SER A 81 15.69 12.53 -3.15
N GLU A 82 16.42 12.18 -4.22
CA GLU A 82 16.02 11.13 -5.15
C GLU A 82 15.74 9.78 -4.46
N LYS A 83 16.44 9.46 -3.40
CA LYS A 83 16.26 8.20 -2.64
C LYS A 83 14.97 8.19 -1.83
N THR A 84 14.49 9.35 -1.41
CA THR A 84 13.30 9.49 -0.56
C THR A 84 12.04 9.03 -1.29
N LYS A 85 11.90 9.30 -2.59
CA LYS A 85 10.77 8.86 -3.40
C LYS A 85 10.63 7.33 -3.46
N TYR A 86 11.75 6.62 -3.64
CA TYR A 86 11.75 5.15 -3.66
C TYR A 86 11.37 4.57 -2.30
N PHE A 87 11.89 5.17 -1.22
CA PHE A 87 11.54 4.76 0.15
C PHE A 87 10.05 4.94 0.45
N ILE A 88 9.48 6.11 0.11
CA ILE A 88 8.06 6.40 0.34
C ILE A 88 7.19 5.43 -0.46
N LEU A 89 7.46 5.25 -1.76
CA LEU A 89 6.68 4.35 -2.62
C LEU A 89 6.79 2.89 -2.17
N PHE A 90 7.98 2.43 -1.78
CA PHE A 90 8.16 1.09 -1.22
C PHE A 90 7.32 0.89 0.04
N SER A 91 7.31 1.87 0.92
CA SER A 91 6.57 1.81 2.19
C SER A 91 5.06 1.75 1.98
N ILE A 92 4.52 2.48 0.98
CA ILE A 92 3.10 2.39 0.60
C ILE A 92 2.78 0.99 0.11
N ILE A 93 3.61 0.44 -0.79
CA ILE A 93 3.42 -0.91 -1.31
C ILE A 93 3.41 -1.91 -0.16
N LEU A 94 4.31 -1.75 0.79
CA LEU A 94 4.39 -2.64 1.95
C LEU A 94 3.13 -2.57 2.84
N ILE A 95 2.61 -1.36 3.11
CA ILE A 95 1.34 -1.17 3.84
C ILE A 95 0.19 -1.86 3.10
N PHE A 96 0.09 -1.66 1.79
CA PHE A 96 -0.98 -2.27 0.99
C PHE A 96 -0.83 -3.78 0.86
N THR A 97 0.42 -4.29 0.79
CA THR A 97 0.69 -5.73 0.80
C THR A 97 0.20 -6.37 2.10
N ILE A 98 0.56 -5.79 3.24
CA ILE A 98 0.16 -6.31 4.55
C ILE A 98 -1.36 -6.24 4.70
N SER A 99 -1.96 -5.09 4.41
CA SER A 99 -3.42 -4.95 4.44
C SER A 99 -4.08 -5.98 3.51
N GLY A 100 -3.50 -6.19 2.33
CA GLY A 100 -3.98 -7.17 1.35
C GLY A 100 -3.87 -8.62 1.84
N VAL A 101 -2.81 -8.99 2.54
CA VAL A 101 -2.64 -10.34 3.12
C VAL A 101 -3.74 -10.64 4.14
N PHE A 102 -4.07 -9.68 5.01
CA PHE A 102 -5.07 -9.90 6.06
C PHE A 102 -6.51 -9.71 5.56
N LEU A 103 -6.77 -8.71 4.71
CA LEU A 103 -8.11 -8.32 4.28
C LEU A 103 -8.47 -8.81 2.87
N THR A 104 -7.47 -9.33 2.13
CA THR A 104 -7.56 -9.91 0.77
C THR A 104 -8.55 -9.20 -0.16
N TYR A 105 -9.73 -9.78 -0.36
CA TYR A 105 -10.74 -9.32 -1.31
C TYR A 105 -11.18 -7.86 -1.09
N HIS A 106 -11.33 -7.44 0.17
CA HIS A 106 -11.84 -6.11 0.51
C HIS A 106 -10.90 -4.97 0.10
N VAL A 107 -9.63 -5.26 -0.12
CA VAL A 107 -8.59 -4.26 -0.43
C VAL A 107 -7.85 -4.54 -1.73
N VAL A 108 -8.37 -5.40 -2.59
CA VAL A 108 -7.75 -5.82 -3.86
C VAL A 108 -7.42 -4.65 -4.81
N LEU A 109 -8.11 -3.53 -4.69
CA LEU A 109 -7.88 -2.34 -5.51
C LEU A 109 -6.81 -1.40 -4.96
N LEU A 110 -6.35 -1.56 -3.71
CA LEU A 110 -5.33 -0.68 -3.12
C LEU A 110 -4.00 -0.63 -3.90
N PRO A 111 -3.50 -1.72 -4.49
CA PRO A 111 -2.29 -1.68 -5.31
C PRO A 111 -2.37 -0.70 -6.49
N ILE A 112 -3.56 -0.45 -7.04
CA ILE A 112 -3.76 0.50 -8.13
C ILE A 112 -3.41 1.93 -7.68
N LEU A 113 -3.73 2.29 -6.42
CA LEU A 113 -3.38 3.61 -5.87
C LEU A 113 -1.88 3.86 -5.88
N THR A 114 -1.06 2.82 -5.67
CA THR A 114 0.40 2.96 -5.70
C THR A 114 0.89 3.35 -7.10
N ILE A 115 0.30 2.78 -8.15
CA ILE A 115 0.61 3.12 -9.53
C ILE A 115 0.20 4.57 -9.81
N LEU A 116 -0.98 5.01 -9.33
CA LEU A 116 -1.42 6.40 -9.45
C LEU A 116 -0.45 7.37 -8.74
N TYR A 117 0.06 7.01 -7.55
CA TYR A 117 1.06 7.84 -6.88
C TYR A 117 2.38 7.91 -7.64
N ALA A 118 2.78 6.83 -8.30
CA ALA A 118 3.99 6.82 -9.13
C ALA A 118 3.91 7.78 -10.32
N THR A 119 2.72 8.06 -10.86
CA THR A 119 2.55 9.00 -11.97
C THR A 119 2.93 10.44 -11.61
N LEU A 120 2.86 10.81 -10.32
CA LEU A 120 3.22 12.14 -9.84
C LEU A 120 4.69 12.50 -10.07
N TYR A 121 5.55 11.48 -10.19
CA TYR A 121 6.98 11.70 -10.41
C TYR A 121 7.38 11.80 -11.88
N SER A 122 6.46 11.60 -12.81
CA SER A 122 6.69 11.71 -14.28
C SER A 122 7.93 10.97 -14.80
N SER A 123 8.36 9.90 -14.09
CA SER A 123 9.60 9.16 -14.37
C SER A 123 9.31 7.72 -14.79
N LYS A 124 9.81 7.33 -15.97
CA LYS A 124 9.70 5.94 -16.46
C LYS A 124 10.37 4.93 -15.51
N ARG A 125 11.48 5.31 -14.87
CA ARG A 125 12.20 4.44 -13.92
C ARG A 125 11.34 4.15 -12.67
N ILE A 126 10.71 5.19 -12.13
CA ILE A 126 9.82 5.07 -10.97
C ILE A 126 8.59 4.24 -11.34
N MET A 127 7.99 4.49 -12.48
CA MET A 127 6.84 3.71 -12.94
C MET A 127 7.18 2.22 -13.06
N SER A 128 8.31 1.87 -13.69
CA SER A 128 8.77 0.48 -13.80
C SER A 128 9.05 -0.14 -12.43
N TYR A 129 9.70 0.60 -11.53
CA TYR A 129 9.99 0.16 -10.16
C TYR A 129 8.69 -0.17 -9.40
N VAL A 130 7.73 0.74 -9.40
CA VAL A 130 6.45 0.57 -8.73
C VAL A 130 5.64 -0.57 -9.35
N PHE A 131 5.62 -0.67 -10.69
CA PHE A 131 4.91 -1.75 -11.38
C PHE A 131 5.45 -3.13 -11.00
N ILE A 132 6.77 -3.31 -11.00
CA ILE A 132 7.40 -4.59 -10.61
C ILE A 132 7.08 -4.91 -9.15
N LEU A 133 7.27 -3.96 -8.24
CA LEU A 133 7.00 -4.18 -6.82
C LEU A 133 5.52 -4.44 -6.54
N THR A 134 4.62 -3.74 -7.21
CA THR A 134 3.17 -3.96 -7.07
C THR A 134 2.77 -5.33 -7.60
N SER A 135 3.38 -5.80 -8.69
CA SER A 135 3.15 -7.15 -9.20
C SER A 135 3.61 -8.22 -8.20
N ILE A 136 4.81 -8.06 -7.62
CA ILE A 136 5.31 -8.94 -6.57
C ILE A 136 4.39 -8.89 -5.33
N SER A 137 3.99 -7.69 -4.92
CA SER A 137 3.04 -7.45 -3.81
C SER A 137 1.72 -8.20 -4.03
N THR A 138 1.17 -8.15 -5.24
CA THR A 138 -0.07 -8.86 -5.58
C THR A 138 0.09 -10.37 -5.41
N VAL A 139 1.20 -10.93 -5.87
CA VAL A 139 1.50 -12.35 -5.66
C VAL A 139 1.59 -12.69 -4.16
N ILE A 140 2.33 -11.87 -3.39
CA ILE A 140 2.45 -12.05 -1.94
C ILE A 140 1.08 -11.95 -1.26
N THR A 141 0.25 -10.99 -1.66
CA THR A 141 -1.10 -10.78 -1.11
C THR A 141 -1.98 -12.00 -1.34
N VAL A 142 -2.00 -12.55 -2.57
CA VAL A 142 -2.81 -13.72 -2.90
C VAL A 142 -2.36 -14.95 -2.12
N TYR A 143 -1.06 -15.28 -2.17
CA TYR A 143 -0.54 -16.46 -1.48
C TYR A 143 -0.50 -16.27 0.04
N GLY A 144 -0.13 -15.11 0.54
CA GLY A 144 -0.16 -14.80 1.97
C GLY A 144 -1.57 -14.81 2.54
N GLY A 145 -2.53 -14.23 1.81
CA GLY A 145 -3.95 -14.26 2.18
C GLY A 145 -4.52 -15.67 2.25
N TYR A 146 -4.06 -16.59 1.42
CA TYR A 146 -4.44 -18.01 1.48
C TYR A 146 -4.06 -18.66 2.81
N PHE A 147 -2.89 -18.34 3.38
CA PHE A 147 -2.38 -18.96 4.60
C PHE A 147 -2.78 -18.21 5.88
N TRP A 148 -2.84 -16.88 5.85
CA TRP A 148 -2.99 -16.02 7.04
C TRP A 148 -4.14 -15.02 6.96
N GLY A 149 -4.81 -14.92 5.82
CA GLY A 149 -5.87 -13.94 5.60
C GLY A 149 -7.27 -14.48 5.76
N LEU A 150 -8.23 -13.66 5.36
CA LEU A 150 -9.63 -14.05 5.28
C LEU A 150 -9.85 -15.17 4.27
N CYS A 151 -10.77 -16.07 4.59
CA CYS A 151 -11.18 -17.17 3.73
C CYS A 151 -11.64 -16.78 2.33
N ASP A 152 -12.01 -15.53 2.12
CA ASP A 152 -12.45 -15.00 0.83
C ASP A 152 -11.39 -15.11 -0.27
N ALA A 153 -10.10 -15.15 0.11
CA ALA A 153 -9.03 -15.46 -0.84
C ALA A 153 -9.14 -16.88 -1.40
N ASN A 154 -9.69 -17.80 -0.64
CA ASN A 154 -9.95 -19.16 -1.09
C ASN A 154 -11.12 -19.23 -2.08
N MET A 155 -12.07 -18.29 -2.03
CA MET A 155 -13.16 -18.22 -3.00
C MET A 155 -12.70 -17.73 -4.38
N THR A 156 -11.67 -16.90 -4.45
CA THR A 156 -11.07 -16.48 -5.74
C THR A 156 -10.16 -17.55 -6.36
N LEU A 157 -9.61 -18.44 -5.55
CA LEU A 157 -8.77 -19.57 -5.98
C LEU A 157 -9.54 -20.90 -6.00
N LEU A 158 -10.85 -20.85 -6.19
CA LEU A 158 -11.79 -21.98 -6.13
C LEU A 158 -11.21 -23.28 -6.68
N THR A 159 -10.66 -24.08 -5.79
CA THR A 159 -10.55 -25.53 -5.98
C THR A 159 -11.75 -26.18 -5.31
N SER A 160 -12.33 -27.19 -5.93
CA SER A 160 -13.48 -27.92 -5.38
C SER A 160 -13.23 -28.55 -4.00
N SER A 161 -11.96 -28.69 -3.59
CA SER A 161 -11.55 -29.12 -2.25
C SER A 161 -11.66 -28.01 -1.21
N SER A 162 -11.40 -26.74 -1.58
CA SER A 162 -11.56 -25.60 -0.67
C SER A 162 -13.02 -25.33 -0.36
N MET A 163 -13.91 -25.43 -1.35
CA MET A 163 -15.37 -25.27 -1.15
C MET A 163 -15.95 -26.27 -0.16
N LYS A 164 -15.47 -27.53 -0.19
CA LYS A 164 -15.97 -28.56 0.75
C LYS A 164 -15.65 -28.29 2.21
N SER A 165 -14.59 -27.52 2.51
CA SER A 165 -14.23 -27.18 3.89
C SER A 165 -15.09 -26.07 4.50
N TYR A 166 -15.78 -25.27 3.67
CA TYR A 166 -16.66 -24.17 4.10
C TYR A 166 -18.15 -24.52 4.12
N ILE A 167 -18.53 -25.64 3.52
CA ILE A 167 -19.90 -26.10 3.60
C ILE A 167 -20.01 -27.03 4.79
N SER A 168 -20.77 -26.61 5.81
CA SER A 168 -21.06 -27.49 6.95
C SER A 168 -21.73 -28.79 6.45
N PRO A 169 -21.68 -29.89 7.22
CA PRO A 169 -22.38 -31.11 6.87
C PRO A 169 -23.89 -30.93 6.61
N THR A 170 -24.46 -29.80 7.06
CA THR A 170 -25.86 -29.39 6.81
C THR A 170 -26.06 -28.59 5.52
N GLY A 171 -24.99 -28.37 4.71
CA GLY A 171 -25.07 -27.61 3.47
C GLY A 171 -25.18 -26.09 3.62
N GLN A 172 -24.96 -25.57 4.81
CA GLN A 172 -24.96 -24.12 5.09
C GLN A 172 -23.52 -23.58 5.11
N PHE A 173 -23.32 -22.39 4.55
CA PHE A 173 -22.05 -21.66 4.71
C PHE A 173 -21.91 -21.24 6.16
N THR A 174 -20.78 -21.55 6.78
CA THR A 174 -20.40 -21.11 8.12
C THR A 174 -19.56 -19.86 8.07
#